data_520a4991d184f1382a855e644b13369d
#
_entry.id   520a4991d184f1382a855e644b13369d
#
_cell.length_a   1.000
_cell.length_b   1.000
_cell.length_c   1.000
_cell.angle_alpha   90.00
_cell.angle_beta   90.00
_cell.angle_gamma   90.00
#
_symmetry.space_group_name_H-M   'P 1'
#
loop_
_entity.id
_entity.type
_entity.pdbx_description
1 polymer ?
#
loop_
_entity_poly.entity_id
_entity_poly.type
_entity_poly.pdbx_seq_one_letter_code
_entity_poly.pdbx_strand_id
1 'polypeptide(L)'
;DYSHHVVSKLTSEQDRHAISLIRGLAMDAPLAAKSGHQGTAMSLAPLAHVLFSRIMRFDPKNPSWINRDRFILSGGHASILQYAMLFLSGHGTGLDDIKQFRQWGSATPGHPEVGHTAGVEVTTGPLGQGFANAVGMAIAEAHLRATHGADAVRSEEHTSELQSPCNLVCRLLLE
;
A
#
# COMPACT_ATOMS: atom_id res chain seq x y z
N ASP A 1 -13.24 -2.77 -23.05
CA ASP A 1 -13.28 -1.29 -23.09
C ASP A 1 -13.16 -0.79 -21.65
N TYR A 2 -11.93 -0.79 -21.14
CA TYR A 2 -11.65 -0.22 -19.81
C TYR A 2 -11.54 1.29 -20.00
N SER A 3 -12.69 1.95 -19.94
CA SER A 3 -12.75 3.39 -19.88
C SER A 3 -11.83 3.89 -18.77
N HIS A 4 -10.88 4.72 -19.16
CA HIS A 4 -10.04 5.48 -18.23
C HIS A 4 -10.95 6.09 -17.17
N HIS A 5 -10.93 5.55 -15.96
CA HIS A 5 -11.40 6.31 -14.83
C HIS A 5 -10.48 7.51 -14.72
N VAL A 6 -10.97 8.63 -15.27
CA VAL A 6 -10.42 9.94 -14.96
C VAL A 6 -10.65 10.11 -13.47
N VAL A 7 -9.65 9.74 -12.68
CA VAL A 7 -9.61 10.13 -11.27
C VAL A 7 -9.63 11.65 -11.29
N SER A 8 -10.75 12.24 -10.92
CA SER A 8 -10.84 13.69 -10.79
C SER A 8 -9.72 14.11 -9.84
N LYS A 9 -8.82 14.98 -10.32
CA LYS A 9 -7.70 15.42 -9.50
C LYS A 9 -8.25 15.99 -8.21
N LEU A 10 -7.88 15.40 -7.08
CA LEU A 10 -8.22 15.93 -5.78
C LEU A 10 -7.71 17.37 -5.67
N THR A 11 -8.48 18.22 -5.02
CA THR A 11 -8.02 19.57 -4.72
C THR A 11 -6.94 19.55 -3.65
N SER A 12 -6.13 20.59 -3.58
CA SER A 12 -5.10 20.71 -2.53
C SER A 12 -5.68 20.67 -1.10
N GLU A 13 -6.94 21.05 -0.93
CA GLU A 13 -7.64 20.95 0.35
C GLU A 13 -7.99 19.49 0.66
N GLN A 14 -8.53 18.76 -0.31
CA GLN A 14 -8.82 17.33 -0.17
C GLN A 14 -7.56 16.51 0.10
N ASP A 15 -6.44 16.82 -0.57
CA ASP A 15 -5.14 16.19 -0.31
C ASP A 15 -4.71 16.42 1.15
N ARG A 16 -4.74 17.67 1.62
CA ARG A 16 -4.39 18.00 3.01
C ARG A 16 -5.30 17.30 4.02
N HIS A 17 -6.59 17.22 3.73
CA HIS A 17 -7.56 16.55 4.59
C HIS A 17 -7.27 15.05 4.66
N ALA A 18 -7.07 14.39 3.52
CA ALA A 18 -6.73 12.96 3.47
C ALA A 18 -5.42 12.64 4.22
N ILE A 19 -4.37 13.43 4.00
CA ILE A 19 -3.09 13.26 4.70
C ILE A 19 -3.27 13.46 6.22
N SER A 20 -4.07 14.44 6.63
CA SER A 20 -4.35 14.68 8.06
C SER A 20 -5.13 13.51 8.67
N LEU A 21 -6.08 12.94 7.93
CA LEU A 21 -6.83 11.76 8.37
C LEU A 21 -5.92 10.53 8.52
N ILE A 22 -5.05 10.27 7.54
CA ILE A 22 -4.06 9.17 7.64
C ILE A 22 -3.19 9.34 8.90
N ARG A 23 -2.72 10.55 9.16
CA ARG A 23 -1.92 10.86 10.36
C ARG A 23 -2.73 10.68 11.65
N GLY A 24 -4.00 11.11 11.65
CA GLY A 24 -4.92 10.90 12.79
C GLY A 24 -5.09 9.40 13.09
N LEU A 25 -5.41 8.60 12.10
CA LEU A 25 -5.53 7.15 12.25
C LEU A 25 -4.22 6.51 12.73
N ALA A 26 -3.07 6.99 12.22
CA ALA A 26 -1.76 6.51 12.64
C ALA A 26 -1.41 6.85 14.10
N MET A 27 -2.00 7.90 14.66
CA MET A 27 -1.88 8.24 16.10
C MET A 27 -2.87 7.46 16.96
N ASP A 28 -4.13 7.47 16.57
CA ASP A 28 -5.23 7.00 17.42
C ASP A 28 -5.26 5.47 17.54
N ALA A 29 -5.03 4.74 16.46
CA ALA A 29 -5.12 3.27 16.50
C ALA A 29 -4.03 2.64 17.40
N PRO A 30 -2.73 2.99 17.29
CA PRO A 30 -1.73 2.50 18.23
C PRO A 30 -1.96 2.97 19.66
N LEU A 31 -2.49 4.19 19.87
CA LEU A 31 -2.82 4.71 21.19
C LEU A 31 -3.93 3.88 21.84
N ALA A 32 -5.00 3.60 21.11
CA ALA A 32 -6.11 2.77 21.58
C ALA A 32 -5.67 1.34 21.89
N ALA A 33 -4.83 0.77 21.04
CA ALA A 33 -4.25 -0.56 21.22
C ALA A 33 -3.20 -0.62 22.35
N LYS A 34 -2.73 0.52 22.84
CA LYS A 34 -1.57 0.65 23.76
C LYS A 34 -0.31 -0.06 23.24
N SER A 35 -0.20 -0.17 21.93
CA SER A 35 0.86 -0.89 21.23
C SER A 35 0.90 -0.48 19.76
N GLY A 36 2.07 -0.32 19.20
CA GLY A 36 2.26 0.00 17.79
C GLY A 36 3.32 1.07 17.54
N HIS A 37 3.45 1.46 16.26
CA HIS A 37 4.46 2.40 15.80
C HIS A 37 3.78 3.50 14.97
N GLN A 38 3.72 4.73 15.49
CA GLN A 38 3.07 5.85 14.80
C GLN A 38 4.02 6.60 13.84
N GLY A 39 5.29 6.76 14.24
CA GLY A 39 6.22 7.73 13.63
C GLY A 39 6.40 7.56 12.13
N THR A 40 6.72 6.34 11.69
CA THR A 40 6.90 6.03 10.27
C THR A 40 5.61 6.25 9.48
N ALA A 41 4.46 5.81 10.01
CA ALA A 41 3.16 5.97 9.36
C ALA A 41 2.80 7.45 9.18
N MET A 42 3.02 8.28 10.19
CA MET A 42 2.78 9.73 10.13
C MET A 42 3.70 10.43 9.12
N SER A 43 4.98 10.05 9.09
CA SER A 43 5.97 10.64 8.19
C SER A 43 5.69 10.31 6.73
N LEU A 44 5.28 9.07 6.45
CA LEU A 44 5.03 8.58 5.10
C LEU A 44 3.60 8.82 4.61
N ALA A 45 2.71 9.40 5.42
CA ALA A 45 1.33 9.66 5.03
C ALA A 45 1.19 10.44 3.70
N PRO A 46 1.96 11.52 3.45
CA PRO A 46 1.88 12.23 2.16
C PRO A 46 2.30 11.35 0.98
N LEU A 47 3.37 10.57 1.14
CA LEU A 47 3.86 9.66 0.10
C LEU A 47 2.83 8.58 -0.23
N ALA A 48 2.32 7.89 0.79
CA ALA A 48 1.32 6.85 0.61
C ALA A 48 0.04 7.41 -0.04
N HIS A 49 -0.39 8.61 0.37
CA HIS A 49 -1.52 9.30 -0.25
C HIS A 49 -1.30 9.51 -1.75
N VAL A 50 -0.15 10.04 -2.17
CA VAL A 50 0.17 10.27 -3.59
C VAL A 50 0.21 8.96 -4.36
N LEU A 51 0.84 7.91 -3.81
CA LEU A 51 0.90 6.60 -4.45
C LEU A 51 -0.50 6.05 -4.73
N PHE A 52 -1.35 5.97 -3.72
CA PHE A 52 -2.68 5.37 -3.85
C PHE A 52 -3.66 6.24 -4.65
N SER A 53 -3.56 7.58 -4.57
CA SER A 53 -4.50 8.48 -5.23
C SER A 53 -4.13 8.88 -6.65
N ARG A 54 -2.86 8.71 -7.08
CA ARG A 54 -2.38 9.28 -8.36
C ARG A 54 -1.54 8.35 -9.21
N ILE A 55 -0.87 7.38 -8.60
CA ILE A 55 0.14 6.56 -9.29
C ILE A 55 -0.35 5.14 -9.47
N MET A 56 -0.75 4.49 -8.39
CA MET A 56 -1.14 3.09 -8.41
C MET A 56 -2.46 2.86 -9.15
N ARG A 57 -2.49 1.79 -9.93
CA ARG A 57 -3.68 1.26 -10.57
C ARG A 57 -4.12 -0.01 -9.87
N PHE A 58 -5.27 0.02 -9.26
CA PHE A 58 -5.88 -1.09 -8.54
C PHE A 58 -7.40 -1.01 -8.68
N ASP A 59 -8.06 -2.12 -8.42
CA ASP A 59 -9.51 -2.17 -8.28
C ASP A 59 -9.84 -2.66 -6.86
N PRO A 60 -10.36 -1.81 -5.98
CA PRO A 60 -10.65 -2.21 -4.61
C PRO A 60 -11.78 -3.24 -4.52
N LYS A 61 -12.64 -3.36 -5.55
CA LYS A 61 -13.69 -4.39 -5.64
C LYS A 61 -13.17 -5.73 -6.15
N ASN A 62 -11.99 -5.71 -6.79
CA ASN A 62 -11.31 -6.91 -7.26
C ASN A 62 -9.81 -6.84 -6.85
N PRO A 63 -9.51 -6.98 -5.56
CA PRO A 63 -8.15 -6.86 -5.04
C PRO A 63 -7.21 -7.97 -5.56
N SER A 64 -7.74 -9.00 -6.21
CA SER A 64 -6.97 -10.07 -6.85
C SER A 64 -6.75 -9.86 -8.34
N TRP A 65 -7.17 -8.71 -8.92
CA TRP A 65 -6.95 -8.42 -10.34
C TRP A 65 -5.47 -8.59 -10.72
N ILE A 66 -5.20 -9.44 -11.69
CA ILE A 66 -3.84 -9.91 -11.97
C ILE A 66 -2.90 -8.77 -12.42
N ASN A 67 -3.40 -7.81 -13.17
CA ASN A 67 -2.60 -6.70 -13.73
C ASN A 67 -2.66 -5.41 -12.89
N ARG A 68 -2.93 -5.54 -11.58
CA ARG A 68 -2.88 -4.42 -10.63
C ARG A 68 -1.46 -4.07 -10.24
N ASP A 69 -1.26 -2.84 -9.81
CA ASP A 69 -0.06 -2.46 -9.06
C ASP A 69 -0.13 -3.03 -7.65
N ARG A 70 1.02 -3.45 -7.13
CA ARG A 70 1.14 -4.10 -5.82
C ARG A 70 1.92 -3.22 -4.87
N PHE A 71 1.30 -2.89 -3.75
CA PHE A 71 1.94 -2.13 -2.69
C PHE A 71 2.52 -3.10 -1.65
N ILE A 72 3.82 -2.95 -1.36
CA ILE A 72 4.52 -3.76 -0.37
C ILE A 72 5.11 -2.86 0.69
N LEU A 73 4.60 -3.01 1.92
CA LEU A 73 5.12 -2.31 3.08
C LEU A 73 6.25 -3.13 3.72
N SER A 74 7.49 -2.90 3.29
CA SER A 74 8.64 -3.65 3.81
C SER A 74 8.92 -3.38 5.29
N GLY A 75 8.72 -2.15 5.75
CA GLY A 75 8.71 -1.82 7.16
C GLY A 75 7.38 -2.18 7.83
N GLY A 76 7.09 -3.48 7.98
CA GLY A 76 5.78 -3.99 8.42
C GLY A 76 5.30 -3.46 9.77
N HIS A 77 6.20 -2.94 10.62
CA HIS A 77 5.85 -2.26 11.87
C HIS A 77 4.99 -0.99 11.65
N ALA A 78 5.05 -0.38 10.45
CA ALA A 78 4.20 0.75 10.08
C ALA A 78 2.84 0.32 9.51
N SER A 79 2.35 -0.85 9.82
CA SER A 79 1.14 -1.49 9.28
C SER A 79 -0.09 -0.58 9.27
N ILE A 80 -0.25 0.28 10.27
CA ILE A 80 -1.35 1.24 10.34
C ILE A 80 -1.39 2.19 9.13
N LEU A 81 -0.24 2.50 8.51
CA LEU A 81 -0.20 3.26 7.26
C LEU A 81 -0.92 2.52 6.14
N GLN A 82 -0.59 1.24 5.96
CA GLN A 82 -1.22 0.42 4.93
C GLN A 82 -2.71 0.24 5.18
N TYR A 83 -3.13 -0.01 6.41
CA TYR A 83 -4.55 -0.16 6.75
C TYR A 83 -5.34 1.14 6.54
N ALA A 84 -4.77 2.29 6.89
CA ALA A 84 -5.38 3.58 6.59
C ALA A 84 -5.55 3.80 5.08
N MET A 85 -4.57 3.40 4.26
CA MET A 85 -4.68 3.49 2.80
C MET A 85 -5.72 2.51 2.24
N LEU A 86 -5.76 1.26 2.73
CA LEU A 86 -6.77 0.28 2.33
C LEU A 86 -8.19 0.72 2.70
N PHE A 87 -8.36 1.35 3.86
CA PHE A 87 -9.62 1.97 4.28
C PHE A 87 -10.04 3.08 3.32
N LEU A 88 -9.15 4.06 3.08
CA LEU A 88 -9.46 5.23 2.24
C LEU A 88 -9.65 4.87 0.76
N SER A 89 -9.01 3.83 0.28
CA SER A 89 -9.12 3.36 -1.10
C SER A 89 -10.24 2.32 -1.32
N GLY A 90 -10.99 1.94 -0.28
CA GLY A 90 -12.19 1.12 -0.41
C GLY A 90 -11.93 -0.39 -0.55
N HIS A 91 -10.80 -0.91 -0.06
CA HIS A 91 -10.46 -2.35 -0.11
C HIS A 91 -11.22 -3.21 0.92
N GLY A 92 -12.31 -2.72 1.47
CA GLY A 92 -13.13 -3.46 2.41
C GLY A 92 -12.70 -3.36 3.87
N THR A 93 -11.53 -2.80 4.17
CA THR A 93 -11.15 -2.46 5.55
C THR A 93 -12.05 -1.32 6.04
N GLY A 94 -12.73 -1.52 7.16
CA GLY A 94 -13.62 -0.52 7.76
C GLY A 94 -12.96 0.26 8.91
N LEU A 95 -13.61 1.34 9.34
CA LEU A 95 -13.15 2.09 10.51
C LEU A 95 -13.16 1.23 11.78
N ASP A 96 -14.13 0.33 11.89
CA ASP A 96 -14.23 -0.57 13.06
C ASP A 96 -13.10 -1.60 13.08
N ASP A 97 -12.60 -2.03 11.91
CA ASP A 97 -11.40 -2.86 11.82
C ASP A 97 -10.17 -2.09 12.33
N ILE A 98 -10.05 -0.80 11.97
CA ILE A 98 -8.96 0.06 12.43
C ILE A 98 -9.04 0.29 13.95
N LYS A 99 -10.24 0.42 14.53
CA LYS A 99 -10.44 0.51 15.99
C LYS A 99 -9.98 -0.77 16.72
N GLN A 100 -10.00 -1.92 16.03
CA GLN A 100 -9.51 -3.19 16.54
C GLN A 100 -8.04 -3.46 16.18
N PHE A 101 -7.29 -2.42 15.82
CA PHE A 101 -5.88 -2.54 15.47
C PHE A 101 -5.10 -3.31 16.52
N ARG A 102 -4.34 -4.34 16.07
CA ARG A 102 -3.52 -5.23 16.92
C ARG A 102 -4.30 -6.06 17.95
N GLN A 103 -5.63 -6.10 17.88
CA GLN A 103 -6.38 -6.98 18.76
C GLN A 103 -6.39 -8.40 18.17
N TRP A 104 -6.53 -9.39 19.05
CA TRP A 104 -6.59 -10.79 18.62
C TRP A 104 -7.77 -11.03 17.67
N GLY A 105 -7.48 -11.65 16.53
CA GLY A 105 -8.49 -11.96 15.51
C GLY A 105 -8.98 -10.76 14.69
N SER A 106 -8.38 -9.55 14.86
CA SER A 106 -8.78 -8.39 14.07
C SER A 106 -8.29 -8.47 12.64
N ALA A 107 -9.01 -7.83 11.71
CA ALA A 107 -8.59 -7.68 10.31
C ALA A 107 -7.37 -6.76 10.12
N THR A 108 -6.89 -6.12 11.20
CA THR A 108 -5.75 -5.19 11.19
C THR A 108 -4.68 -5.63 12.19
N PRO A 109 -3.98 -6.75 11.94
CA PRO A 109 -2.93 -7.25 12.82
C PRO A 109 -1.76 -6.28 12.93
N GLY A 110 -0.86 -6.54 13.87
CA GLY A 110 0.28 -5.67 14.16
C GLY A 110 1.28 -5.49 13.01
N HIS A 111 1.32 -6.45 12.09
CA HIS A 111 2.10 -6.43 10.85
C HIS A 111 1.20 -6.92 9.72
N PRO A 112 1.42 -6.47 8.47
CA PRO A 112 0.61 -6.93 7.35
C PRO A 112 0.75 -8.43 7.12
N GLU A 113 -0.39 -9.10 6.93
CA GLU A 113 -0.44 -10.55 6.68
C GLU A 113 -1.24 -10.82 5.41
N VAL A 114 -0.59 -11.47 4.43
CA VAL A 114 -1.24 -11.86 3.18
C VAL A 114 -2.34 -12.90 3.46
N GLY A 115 -3.48 -12.71 2.80
CA GLY A 115 -4.65 -13.58 2.99
C GLY A 115 -5.47 -13.26 4.25
N HIS A 116 -5.00 -12.40 5.15
CA HIS A 116 -5.71 -11.96 6.34
C HIS A 116 -6.42 -10.62 6.12
N THR A 117 -5.73 -9.64 5.55
CA THR A 117 -6.30 -8.34 5.19
C THR A 117 -6.38 -8.20 3.67
N ALA A 118 -7.56 -7.89 3.13
CA ALA A 118 -7.71 -7.66 1.69
C ALA A 118 -6.82 -6.51 1.21
N GLY A 119 -6.11 -6.72 0.09
CA GLY A 119 -5.17 -5.74 -0.46
C GLY A 119 -3.76 -5.79 0.13
N VAL A 120 -3.48 -6.68 1.07
CA VAL A 120 -2.11 -6.97 1.52
C VAL A 120 -1.48 -8.01 0.60
N GLU A 121 -0.35 -7.65 -0.01
CA GLU A 121 0.32 -8.47 -1.03
C GLU A 121 1.39 -9.40 -0.45
N VAL A 122 2.01 -9.02 0.66
CA VAL A 122 3.10 -9.77 1.29
C VAL A 122 3.00 -9.64 2.80
N THR A 123 3.18 -10.75 3.49
CA THR A 123 3.38 -10.76 4.95
C THR A 123 4.75 -10.18 5.26
N THR A 124 4.78 -9.14 6.09
CA THR A 124 6.01 -8.47 6.51
C THR A 124 6.09 -8.34 8.03
N GLY A 125 7.25 -7.99 8.52
CA GLY A 125 7.56 -7.91 9.95
C GLY A 125 9.08 -7.97 10.12
N PRO A 126 9.75 -9.08 9.75
CA PRO A 126 11.19 -9.10 9.69
C PRO A 126 11.70 -8.11 8.64
N LEU A 127 12.62 -7.23 9.04
CA LEU A 127 13.12 -6.14 8.20
C LEU A 127 13.85 -6.68 6.95
N GLY A 128 13.61 -6.04 5.81
CA GLY A 128 14.21 -6.40 4.52
C GLY A 128 13.44 -7.44 3.70
N GLN A 129 12.62 -8.28 4.31
CA GLN A 129 11.89 -9.33 3.58
C GLN A 129 10.89 -8.75 2.57
N GLY A 130 10.16 -7.71 2.92
CA GLY A 130 9.24 -7.06 1.98
C GLY A 130 9.97 -6.49 0.77
N PHE A 131 11.11 -5.86 0.98
CA PHE A 131 11.96 -5.37 -0.11
C PHE A 131 12.41 -6.51 -1.04
N ALA A 132 12.91 -7.60 -0.49
CA ALA A 132 13.33 -8.77 -1.27
C ALA A 132 12.17 -9.38 -2.07
N ASN A 133 10.96 -9.46 -1.48
CA ASN A 133 9.76 -9.90 -2.20
C ASN A 133 9.41 -8.96 -3.35
N ALA A 134 9.51 -7.65 -3.15
CA ALA A 134 9.25 -6.66 -4.19
C ALA A 134 10.23 -6.79 -5.37
N VAL A 135 11.52 -7.01 -5.09
CA VAL A 135 12.53 -7.30 -6.12
C VAL A 135 12.15 -8.57 -6.89
N GLY A 136 11.76 -9.64 -6.20
CA GLY A 136 11.32 -10.89 -6.84
C GLY A 136 10.08 -10.68 -7.73
N MET A 137 9.13 -9.87 -7.30
CA MET A 137 7.95 -9.52 -8.12
C MET A 137 8.33 -8.69 -9.34
N ALA A 138 9.26 -7.75 -9.23
CA ALA A 138 9.74 -6.96 -10.37
C ALA A 138 10.48 -7.83 -11.40
N ILE A 139 11.29 -8.79 -10.95
CA ILE A 139 11.93 -9.78 -11.84
C ILE A 139 10.87 -10.63 -12.56
N ALA A 140 9.84 -11.07 -11.84
CA ALA A 140 8.75 -11.86 -12.42
C ALA A 140 7.95 -11.04 -13.45
N GLU A 141 7.68 -9.75 -13.17
CA GLU A 141 7.04 -8.83 -14.11
C GLU A 141 7.86 -8.67 -15.40
N ALA A 142 9.16 -8.40 -15.28
CA ALA A 142 10.06 -8.28 -16.42
C ALA A 142 10.11 -9.56 -17.25
N HIS A 143 10.15 -10.74 -16.60
CA HIS A 143 10.10 -12.03 -17.27
C HIS A 143 8.77 -12.26 -18.02
N LEU A 144 7.65 -12.00 -17.37
CA LEU A 144 6.32 -12.15 -17.97
C LEU A 144 6.15 -11.20 -19.15
N ARG A 145 6.62 -9.95 -19.05
CA ARG A 145 6.58 -8.97 -20.13
C ARG A 145 7.44 -9.43 -21.33
N ALA A 146 8.63 -9.95 -21.08
CA ALA A 146 9.50 -10.49 -22.12
C ALA A 146 8.89 -11.72 -22.83
N THR A 147 8.12 -12.54 -22.09
CA THR A 147 7.54 -13.78 -22.60
C THR A 147 6.21 -13.52 -23.34
N HIS A 148 5.35 -12.64 -22.83
CA HIS A 148 3.98 -12.44 -23.32
C HIS A 148 3.76 -11.11 -24.06
N GLY A 149 4.77 -10.24 -24.07
CA GLY A 149 4.71 -8.94 -24.72
C GLY A 149 4.21 -7.80 -23.80
N ALA A 150 4.57 -6.59 -24.18
CA ALA A 150 4.24 -5.38 -23.43
C ALA A 150 2.73 -5.08 -23.36
N ASP A 151 1.96 -5.54 -24.32
CA ASP A 151 0.51 -5.32 -24.35
C ASP A 151 -0.22 -6.23 -23.36
N ALA A 152 0.35 -7.41 -23.06
CA ALA A 152 -0.23 -8.35 -22.10
C ALA A 152 0.15 -8.05 -20.67
N VAL A 153 1.38 -7.57 -20.44
CA VAL A 153 1.90 -7.26 -19.11
C VAL A 153 2.29 -5.79 -19.06
N ARG A 154 1.50 -5.03 -18.36
CA ARG A 154 1.76 -3.60 -18.15
C ARG A 154 2.99 -3.42 -17.26
N SER A 155 3.91 -2.57 -17.69
CA SER A 155 4.98 -2.04 -16.87
C SER A 155 4.95 -0.52 -16.94
N GLU A 156 5.10 0.15 -15.80
CA GLU A 156 5.31 1.59 -15.77
C GLU A 156 6.82 1.85 -15.91
N GLU A 157 7.22 2.36 -17.04
CA GLU A 157 8.63 2.72 -17.30
C GLU A 157 9.06 3.97 -16.52
N HIS A 158 8.10 4.65 -15.88
CA HIS A 158 8.36 5.87 -15.11
C HIS A 158 8.41 5.53 -13.63
N THR A 159 9.57 5.31 -13.14
CA THR A 159 9.81 5.17 -11.72
C THR A 159 10.46 6.42 -11.19
N SER A 160 9.85 6.95 -10.21
CA SER A 160 10.52 7.82 -9.29
C SER A 160 11.43 6.97 -8.41
N GLU A 161 12.72 7.27 -8.38
CA GLU A 161 13.63 6.73 -7.38
C GLU A 161 13.12 7.11 -6.00
N LEU A 162 12.54 6.16 -5.30
CA LEU A 162 12.18 6.33 -3.90
C LEU A 162 13.36 5.86 -3.05
N GLN A 163 14.36 6.69 -2.93
CA GLN A 163 15.37 6.55 -1.89
C GLN A 163 14.73 6.91 -0.55
N SER A 164 14.09 5.94 0.07
CA SER A 164 13.59 6.08 1.42
C SER A 164 14.32 5.11 2.34
N PRO A 165 14.88 5.59 3.47
CA PRO A 165 15.44 4.71 4.49
C PRO A 165 14.39 3.81 5.15
N CYS A 166 13.12 3.95 4.82
CA CYS A 166 12.00 3.24 5.45
C CYS A 166 11.50 2.02 4.66
N ASN A 167 12.21 1.54 3.63
CA ASN A 167 11.84 0.32 2.90
C ASN A 167 10.37 0.30 2.42
N LEU A 168 9.86 1.42 1.92
CA LEU A 168 8.59 1.48 1.25
C LEU A 168 8.86 1.22 -0.23
N VAL A 169 8.46 0.08 -0.73
CA VAL A 169 8.67 -0.26 -2.13
C VAL A 169 7.34 -0.34 -2.83
N CYS A 170 7.12 0.62 -3.68
CA CYS A 170 6.08 0.56 -4.67
C CYS A 170 6.79 0.39 -5.99
N ARG A 171 6.83 -0.81 -6.53
CA ARG A 171 7.45 -1.14 -7.81
C ARG A 171 8.93 -0.76 -7.94
N LEU A 172 9.80 -1.74 -7.96
CA LEU A 172 11.20 -1.58 -8.32
C LEU A 172 11.36 -1.67 -9.82
N LEU A 173 12.14 -0.73 -10.35
CA LEU A 173 12.77 -0.88 -11.64
C LEU A 173 13.98 -1.78 -11.55
N LEU A 174 14.05 -2.65 -12.51
CA LEU A 174 15.30 -3.24 -12.96
C LEU A 174 15.57 -2.63 -14.34
N GLU A 175 16.42 -1.63 -14.42
CA GLU A 175 17.14 -1.31 -15.62
C GLU A 175 18.33 -2.26 -15.80
#